data_812c2c141c7e754d0b0b38c655d5ac7f
#
_entry.id   812c2c141c7e754d0b0b38c655d5ac7f
#
_cell.length_a   1.000
_cell.length_b   1.000
_cell.length_c   1.000
_cell.angle_alpha   90.00
_cell.angle_beta   90.00
_cell.angle_gamma   90.00
#
_symmetry.space_group_name_H-M   'P 1'
#
loop_
_entity.id
_entity.type
_entity.pdbx_description
1 polymer ?
#
loop_
_entity_poly.entity_id
_entity_poly.type
_entity_poly.pdbx_seq_one_letter_code
_entity_poly.pdbx_strand_id
1 'polypeptide(L)'
;MHATWSRVGRPPEIPVTGQRKSVKILGAIELFQTRFHYRQDTVFNASTYLAFLEQLARRYRRQGAMLIQDNASYHKDGEVWKWFSQNRHWLEVHQLPPYSPELNPTERLWQYTRRTGTHNRYFSEPAALVGTLTRVFGEIQRYPELIRPYLRSFC
;
A
#
# COMPACT_ATOMS: atom_id res chain seq x y z
N MET A 1 -11.40 10.09 -5.08
CA MET A 1 -12.13 11.34 -4.74
C MET A 1 -13.12 11.00 -3.62
N HIS A 2 -12.98 11.57 -2.44
CA HIS A 2 -13.92 11.33 -1.34
C HIS A 2 -15.00 12.39 -1.37
N ALA A 3 -16.27 11.96 -1.40
CA ALA A 3 -17.40 12.86 -1.31
C ALA A 3 -17.47 13.47 0.10
N THR A 4 -17.36 14.78 0.17
CA THR A 4 -17.56 15.55 1.41
C THR A 4 -18.86 16.33 1.27
N TRP A 5 -19.74 16.23 2.26
CA TRP A 5 -21.01 16.97 2.25
C TRP A 5 -20.77 18.44 2.56
N SER A 6 -21.26 19.32 1.73
CA SER A 6 -21.29 20.75 1.97
C SER A 6 -22.67 21.34 1.63
N ARG A 7 -22.96 22.55 2.12
CA ARG A 7 -24.19 23.26 1.78
C ARG A 7 -24.22 23.55 0.28
N VAL A 8 -25.37 23.35 -0.36
CA VAL A 8 -25.56 23.64 -1.80
C VAL A 8 -25.08 25.05 -2.11
N GLY A 9 -24.15 25.18 -3.08
CA GLY A 9 -23.59 26.44 -3.53
C GLY A 9 -22.28 26.88 -2.84
N ARG A 10 -21.75 26.11 -1.87
CA ARG A 10 -20.43 26.35 -1.28
C ARG A 10 -19.66 25.04 -1.23
N PRO A 11 -18.75 24.78 -2.20
CA PRO A 11 -17.86 23.64 -2.07
C PRO A 11 -16.99 23.81 -0.81
N PRO A 12 -16.66 22.71 -0.10
CA PRO A 12 -15.80 22.80 1.09
C PRO A 12 -14.43 23.34 0.65
N GLU A 13 -14.10 24.53 1.13
CA GLU A 13 -12.73 25.06 1.01
C GLU A 13 -11.87 24.31 2.03
N ILE A 14 -11.10 23.35 1.54
CA ILE A 14 -9.98 22.80 2.31
C ILE A 14 -8.88 23.83 2.21
N PRO A 15 -8.39 24.41 3.31
CA PRO A 15 -7.27 25.33 3.25
C PRO A 15 -6.06 24.60 2.65
N VAL A 16 -5.78 24.90 1.40
CA VAL A 16 -4.60 24.40 0.68
C VAL A 16 -3.45 25.32 1.04
N THR A 17 -2.75 25.05 2.10
CA THR A 17 -1.40 25.58 2.24
C THR A 17 -0.56 24.90 1.16
N GLY A 18 0.02 25.69 0.27
CA GLY A 18 0.52 25.36 -1.07
C GLY A 18 1.64 24.33 -1.24
N GLN A 19 1.72 23.30 -0.38
CA GLN A 19 2.55 22.12 -0.62
C GLN A 19 1.77 20.89 -0.19
N ARG A 20 1.32 20.11 -1.18
CA ARG A 20 0.82 18.74 -0.95
C ARG A 20 1.98 17.89 -0.42
N LYS A 21 2.09 17.80 0.87
CA LYS A 21 3.02 16.90 1.53
C LYS A 21 2.45 15.48 1.39
N SER A 22 3.05 14.66 0.55
CA SER A 22 2.64 13.27 0.36
C SER A 22 3.69 12.32 0.92
N VAL A 23 3.24 11.31 1.63
CA VAL A 23 4.07 10.20 2.09
C VAL A 23 3.88 9.04 1.11
N LYS A 24 4.98 8.46 0.65
CA LYS A 24 4.97 7.34 -0.30
C LYS A 24 5.13 6.03 0.47
N ILE A 25 4.13 5.17 0.39
CA ILE A 25 4.11 3.86 1.05
C ILE A 25 3.94 2.76 0.01
N LEU A 26 4.89 1.83 -0.04
CA LEU A 26 4.73 0.54 -0.68
C LEU A 26 4.19 -0.45 0.34
N GLY A 27 3.19 -1.21 -0.03
CA GLY A 27 2.55 -2.17 0.87
C GLY A 27 2.21 -3.48 0.18
N ALA A 28 2.32 -4.57 0.93
CA ALA A 28 1.88 -5.89 0.51
C ALA A 28 1.17 -6.60 1.66
N ILE A 29 0.13 -7.35 1.33
CA ILE A 29 -0.62 -8.16 2.30
C ILE A 29 -0.49 -9.64 1.94
N GLU A 30 -0.01 -10.43 2.88
CA GLU A 30 -0.02 -11.89 2.80
C GLU A 30 -1.38 -12.38 3.33
N LEU A 31 -2.13 -13.13 2.49
CA LEU A 31 -3.54 -13.43 2.74
C LEU A 31 -3.77 -14.57 3.74
N PHE A 32 -2.88 -15.55 3.83
CA PHE A 32 -3.09 -16.72 4.71
C PHE A 32 -3.11 -16.35 6.19
N GLN A 33 -2.12 -15.58 6.62
CA GLN A 33 -1.97 -15.16 8.01
C GLN A 33 -2.30 -13.69 8.22
N THR A 34 -2.71 -13.01 7.15
CA THR A 34 -3.04 -11.59 7.18
C THR A 34 -1.84 -10.74 7.66
N ARG A 35 -0.67 -10.99 7.08
CA ARG A 35 0.55 -10.25 7.42
C ARG A 35 0.71 -9.07 6.50
N PHE A 36 0.84 -7.90 7.08
CA PHE A 36 1.09 -6.66 6.35
C PHE A 36 2.57 -6.31 6.37
N HIS A 37 3.11 -6.05 5.19
CA HIS A 37 4.46 -5.55 4.98
C HIS A 37 4.39 -4.19 4.31
N TYR A 38 5.19 -3.25 4.74
CA TYR A 38 5.26 -1.93 4.13
C TYR A 38 6.68 -1.37 4.15
N ARG A 39 6.90 -0.43 3.26
CA ARG A 39 8.10 0.39 3.18
C ARG A 39 7.69 1.83 2.89
N GLN A 40 8.27 2.77 3.62
CA GLN A 40 8.12 4.18 3.37
C GLN A 40 9.33 4.66 2.57
N ASP A 41 9.07 5.43 1.51
CA ASP A 41 10.08 6.06 0.69
C ASP A 41 9.65 7.48 0.29
N THR A 42 10.58 8.24 -0.29
CA THR A 42 10.33 9.61 -0.77
C THR A 42 9.80 9.61 -2.21
N VAL A 43 10.02 8.53 -2.95
CA VAL A 43 9.65 8.40 -4.36
C VAL A 43 9.24 6.95 -4.67
N PHE A 44 8.34 6.79 -5.65
CA PHE A 44 8.04 5.50 -6.25
C PHE A 44 8.80 5.36 -7.56
N ASN A 45 9.75 4.42 -7.60
CA ASN A 45 10.49 4.06 -8.80
C ASN A 45 10.95 2.59 -8.72
N ALA A 46 11.64 2.12 -9.76
CA ALA A 46 12.17 0.75 -9.79
C ALA A 46 13.11 0.46 -8.61
N SER A 47 13.95 1.40 -8.23
CA SER A 47 14.92 1.23 -7.13
C SER A 47 14.23 1.03 -5.78
N THR A 48 13.23 1.88 -5.44
CA THR A 48 12.47 1.74 -4.18
C THR A 48 11.61 0.48 -4.18
N TYR A 49 11.06 0.11 -5.34
CA TYR A 49 10.31 -1.13 -5.47
C TYR A 49 11.21 -2.36 -5.31
N LEU A 50 12.39 -2.40 -5.92
CA LEU A 50 13.37 -3.47 -5.72
C LEU A 50 13.79 -3.59 -4.25
N ALA A 51 14.00 -2.49 -3.54
CA ALA A 51 14.29 -2.52 -2.12
C ALA A 51 13.13 -3.15 -1.31
N PHE A 52 11.89 -2.89 -1.69
CA PHE A 52 10.72 -3.53 -1.07
C PHE A 52 10.64 -5.02 -1.41
N LEU A 53 10.90 -5.41 -2.65
CA LEU A 53 10.97 -6.82 -3.05
C LEU A 53 12.06 -7.59 -2.29
N GLU A 54 13.21 -6.99 -2.04
CA GLU A 54 14.26 -7.57 -1.20
C GLU A 54 13.81 -7.73 0.26
N GLN A 55 13.05 -6.79 0.78
CA GLN A 55 12.44 -6.91 2.10
C GLN A 55 11.50 -8.12 2.17
N LEU A 56 10.64 -8.32 1.17
CA LEU A 56 9.75 -9.48 1.07
C LEU A 56 10.54 -10.78 0.87
N ALA A 57 11.62 -10.76 0.06
CA ALA A 57 12.47 -11.90 -0.18
C ALA A 57 13.09 -12.45 1.10
N ARG A 58 13.55 -11.59 1.99
CA ARG A 58 14.10 -12.01 3.30
C ARG A 58 13.11 -12.85 4.10
N ARG A 59 11.84 -12.57 3.94
CA ARG A 59 10.77 -13.28 4.68
C ARG A 59 10.33 -14.57 3.98
N TYR A 60 10.22 -14.56 2.65
CA TYR A 60 9.51 -15.61 1.90
C TYR A 60 10.40 -16.51 1.04
N ARG A 61 11.66 -16.18 0.85
CA ARG A 61 12.57 -16.92 -0.05
C ARG A 61 12.69 -18.41 0.28
N ARG A 62 12.61 -18.78 1.55
CA ARG A 62 12.73 -20.19 1.98
C ARG A 62 11.47 -21.01 1.74
N GLN A 63 10.30 -20.39 1.86
CA GLN A 63 9.01 -21.09 1.75
C GLN A 63 8.36 -20.97 0.39
N GLY A 64 8.83 -20.04 -0.43
CA GLY A 64 8.19 -19.70 -1.68
C GLY A 64 7.04 -18.72 -1.50
N ALA A 65 6.70 -18.00 -2.57
CA ALA A 65 5.59 -17.05 -2.58
C ALA A 65 5.03 -16.86 -3.98
N MET A 66 3.76 -16.49 -4.03
CA MET A 66 3.11 -15.93 -5.22
C MET A 66 2.88 -14.43 -4.95
N LEU A 67 3.42 -13.58 -5.81
CA LEU A 67 3.22 -12.15 -5.76
C LEU A 67 2.18 -11.73 -6.79
N ILE A 68 1.16 -11.05 -6.34
CA ILE A 68 0.17 -10.41 -7.22
C ILE A 68 0.39 -8.90 -7.12
N GLN A 69 0.68 -8.26 -8.24
CA GLN A 69 0.97 -6.83 -8.30
C GLN A 69 0.04 -6.11 -9.29
N ASP A 70 -0.16 -4.82 -9.07
CA ASP A 70 -0.88 -3.96 -10.00
C ASP A 70 0.00 -3.51 -11.20
N ASN A 71 -0.56 -2.66 -12.06
CA ASN A 71 0.10 -2.18 -13.27
C ASN A 71 0.86 -0.85 -13.10
N ALA A 72 1.34 -0.52 -11.92
CA ALA A 72 2.17 0.66 -11.74
C ALA A 72 3.39 0.63 -12.67
N SER A 73 3.79 1.79 -13.17
CA SER A 73 4.86 1.89 -14.18
C SER A 73 6.18 1.27 -13.71
N TYR A 74 6.55 1.48 -12.44
CA TYR A 74 7.78 0.91 -11.86
C TYR A 74 7.71 -0.61 -11.69
N HIS A 75 6.53 -1.23 -11.69
CA HIS A 75 6.37 -2.69 -11.72
C HIS A 75 6.75 -3.30 -13.08
N LYS A 76 6.78 -2.49 -14.14
CA LYS A 76 7.08 -2.90 -15.52
C LYS A 76 8.51 -2.59 -15.91
N ASP A 77 9.32 -2.06 -15.02
CA ASP A 77 10.71 -1.70 -15.30
C ASP A 77 11.55 -2.94 -15.59
N GLY A 78 12.51 -2.82 -16.52
CA GLY A 78 13.37 -3.91 -16.95
C GLY A 78 14.22 -4.50 -15.82
N GLU A 79 14.72 -3.69 -14.91
CA GLU A 79 15.50 -4.16 -13.75
C GLU A 79 14.62 -4.97 -12.77
N VAL A 80 13.36 -4.59 -12.61
CA VAL A 80 12.39 -5.34 -11.81
C VAL A 80 12.13 -6.72 -12.42
N TRP A 81 11.91 -6.78 -13.73
CA TRP A 81 11.68 -8.05 -14.42
C TRP A 81 12.93 -8.95 -14.45
N LYS A 82 14.10 -8.35 -14.53
CA LYS A 82 15.39 -9.07 -14.38
C LYS A 82 15.50 -9.69 -12.98
N TRP A 83 15.15 -8.93 -11.95
CA TRP A 83 15.13 -9.45 -10.58
C TRP A 83 14.13 -10.60 -10.43
N PHE A 84 12.92 -10.50 -10.99
CA PHE A 84 11.94 -11.59 -11.00
C PHE A 84 12.51 -12.84 -11.69
N SER A 85 13.18 -12.68 -12.83
CA SER A 85 13.80 -13.80 -13.55
C SER A 85 14.84 -14.53 -12.71
N GLN A 86 15.61 -13.81 -11.92
CA GLN A 86 16.63 -14.37 -11.01
C GLN A 86 16.03 -15.07 -9.78
N ASN A 87 14.77 -14.80 -9.46
CA ASN A 87 14.09 -15.30 -8.28
C ASN A 87 12.96 -16.30 -8.56
N ARG A 88 12.84 -16.80 -9.80
CA ARG A 88 11.79 -17.75 -10.23
C ARG A 88 11.75 -19.05 -9.42
N HIS A 89 12.85 -19.46 -8.84
CA HIS A 89 12.91 -20.71 -8.07
C HIS A 89 12.12 -20.67 -6.77
N TRP A 90 11.72 -19.47 -6.30
CA TRP A 90 10.89 -19.32 -5.10
C TRP A 90 9.71 -18.35 -5.28
N LEU A 91 9.74 -17.52 -6.31
CA LEU A 91 8.75 -16.46 -6.51
C LEU A 91 8.03 -16.62 -7.85
N GLU A 92 6.71 -16.76 -7.80
CA GLU A 92 5.81 -16.65 -8.94
C GLU A 92 5.16 -15.27 -8.94
N VAL A 93 5.12 -14.59 -10.09
CA VAL A 93 4.62 -13.22 -10.22
C VAL A 93 3.43 -13.17 -11.17
N HIS A 94 2.33 -12.59 -10.70
CA HIS A 94 1.14 -12.33 -11.48
C HIS A 94 0.82 -10.84 -11.48
N GLN A 95 0.31 -10.36 -12.61
CA GLN A 95 -0.07 -8.97 -12.78
C GLN A 95 -1.58 -8.85 -12.84
N LEU A 96 -2.16 -7.94 -12.07
CA LEU A 96 -3.58 -7.66 -12.12
C LEU A 96 -3.96 -7.05 -13.49
N PRO A 97 -5.18 -7.29 -13.96
CA PRO A 97 -5.69 -6.58 -15.14
C PRO A 97 -5.62 -5.06 -14.94
N PRO A 98 -5.44 -4.29 -16.01
CA PRO A 98 -5.51 -2.84 -15.95
C PRO A 98 -6.85 -2.37 -15.34
N TYR A 99 -6.79 -1.29 -14.56
CA TYR A 99 -7.97 -0.63 -13.98
C TYR A 99 -8.87 -1.53 -13.11
N SER A 100 -8.28 -2.47 -12.38
CA SER A 100 -9.01 -3.44 -11.54
C SER A 100 -8.61 -3.34 -10.05
N PRO A 101 -8.80 -2.17 -9.41
CA PRO A 101 -8.43 -2.00 -8.00
C PRO A 101 -9.26 -2.90 -7.06
N GLU A 102 -10.47 -3.28 -7.46
CA GLU A 102 -11.34 -4.19 -6.71
C GLU A 102 -10.75 -5.59 -6.54
N LEU A 103 -9.83 -5.98 -7.42
CA LEU A 103 -9.11 -7.25 -7.35
C LEU A 103 -7.85 -7.19 -6.48
N ASN A 104 -7.48 -6.00 -6.00
CA ASN A 104 -6.28 -5.81 -5.19
C ASN A 104 -6.63 -5.74 -3.69
N PRO A 105 -6.29 -6.77 -2.89
CA PRO A 105 -6.57 -6.76 -1.45
C PRO A 105 -5.95 -5.58 -0.72
N THR A 106 -4.81 -5.07 -1.19
CA THR A 106 -4.12 -3.93 -0.60
C THR A 106 -4.98 -2.66 -0.63
N GLU A 107 -5.86 -2.50 -1.61
CA GLU A 107 -6.80 -1.37 -1.66
C GLU A 107 -7.76 -1.36 -0.46
N ARG A 108 -8.17 -2.53 0.03
CA ARG A 108 -8.99 -2.65 1.25
C ARG A 108 -8.21 -2.17 2.48
N LEU A 109 -6.93 -2.52 2.54
CA LEU A 109 -6.05 -2.05 3.60
C LEU A 109 -5.88 -0.52 3.56
N TRP A 110 -5.72 0.06 2.36
CA TRP A 110 -5.65 1.52 2.20
C TRP A 110 -6.94 2.21 2.58
N GLN A 111 -8.10 1.62 2.28
CA GLN A 111 -9.41 2.14 2.74
C GLN A 111 -9.50 2.14 4.26
N TYR A 112 -9.13 1.04 4.90
CA TYR A 112 -9.08 0.96 6.37
C TYR A 112 -8.14 2.01 6.97
N THR A 113 -6.94 2.14 6.43
CA THR A 113 -5.93 3.11 6.90
C THR A 113 -6.44 4.55 6.79
N ARG A 114 -7.05 4.89 5.66
CA ARG A 114 -7.65 6.21 5.47
C ARG A 114 -8.77 6.46 6.48
N ARG A 115 -9.68 5.54 6.62
CA ARG A 115 -10.82 5.65 7.53
C ARG A 115 -10.40 5.78 8.99
N THR A 116 -9.41 5.01 9.41
CA THR A 116 -8.94 4.94 10.81
C THR A 116 -7.99 6.07 11.17
N GLY A 117 -7.12 6.49 10.25
CA GLY A 117 -6.00 7.36 10.56
C GLY A 117 -6.05 8.75 9.94
N THR A 118 -6.46 8.86 8.68
CA THR A 118 -6.24 10.09 7.90
C THR A 118 -7.50 10.80 7.41
N HIS A 119 -8.66 10.14 7.46
CA HIS A 119 -9.91 10.72 6.98
C HIS A 119 -10.32 11.95 7.79
N ASN A 120 -10.61 13.06 7.10
CA ASN A 120 -10.98 14.36 7.68
C ASN A 120 -9.98 14.91 8.72
N ARG A 121 -8.71 14.52 8.64
CA ARG A 121 -7.65 15.06 9.47
C ARG A 121 -6.72 15.96 8.66
N TYR A 122 -6.43 17.11 9.23
CA TYR A 122 -5.38 18.00 8.72
C TYR A 122 -4.06 17.68 9.43
N PHE A 123 -2.99 17.53 8.64
CA PHE A 123 -1.64 17.34 9.15
C PHE A 123 -0.81 18.56 8.77
N SER A 124 -0.44 19.35 9.76
CA SER A 124 0.39 20.57 9.57
C SER A 124 1.81 20.22 9.12
N GLU A 125 2.29 19.05 9.50
CA GLU A 125 3.64 18.57 9.20
C GLU A 125 3.64 17.13 8.68
N PRO A 126 4.58 16.77 7.76
CA PRO A 126 4.73 15.40 7.29
C PRO A 126 5.01 14.41 8.41
N ALA A 127 5.76 14.82 9.44
CA ALA A 127 6.07 13.99 10.60
C ALA A 127 4.81 13.52 11.34
N ALA A 128 3.79 14.37 11.46
CA ALA A 128 2.52 14.02 12.10
C ALA A 128 1.76 12.96 11.29
N LEU A 129 1.74 13.09 9.96
CA LEU A 129 1.15 12.10 9.06
C LEU A 129 1.89 10.76 9.16
N VAL A 130 3.22 10.78 9.09
CA VAL A 130 4.05 9.58 9.24
C VAL A 130 3.81 8.89 10.58
N GLY A 131 3.76 9.66 11.68
CA GLY A 131 3.47 9.12 13.01
C GLY A 131 2.11 8.43 13.08
N THR A 132 1.08 9.01 12.48
CA THR A 132 -0.25 8.41 12.40
C THR A 132 -0.25 7.13 11.58
N LEU A 133 0.39 7.12 10.40
CA LEU A 133 0.51 5.94 9.56
C LEU A 133 1.29 4.83 10.24
N THR A 134 2.41 5.14 10.87
CA THR A 134 3.23 4.18 11.62
C THR A 134 2.44 3.52 12.74
N ARG A 135 1.62 4.30 13.47
CA ARG A 135 0.73 3.78 14.50
C ARG A 135 -0.31 2.81 13.91
N VAL A 136 -1.01 3.23 12.87
CA VAL A 136 -2.06 2.39 12.23
C VAL A 136 -1.46 1.11 11.66
N PHE A 137 -0.33 1.19 10.98
CA PHE A 137 0.35 0.02 10.41
C PHE A 137 0.87 -0.92 11.49
N GLY A 138 1.41 -0.37 12.58
CA GLY A 138 1.84 -1.16 13.73
C GLY A 138 0.69 -1.89 14.41
N GLU A 139 -0.48 -1.26 14.52
CA GLU A 139 -1.70 -1.90 15.01
C GLU A 139 -2.15 -3.05 14.10
N ILE A 140 -2.14 -2.84 12.77
CA ILE A 140 -2.48 -3.87 11.79
C ILE A 140 -1.51 -5.06 11.89
N GLN A 141 -0.22 -4.81 12.04
CA GLN A 141 0.79 -5.85 12.17
C GLN A 141 0.66 -6.65 13.48
N ARG A 142 0.29 -5.97 14.56
CA ARG A 142 0.09 -6.58 15.88
C ARG A 142 -1.25 -7.33 15.98
N TYR A 143 -2.29 -6.78 15.37
CA TYR A 143 -3.66 -7.27 15.44
C TYR A 143 -4.23 -7.46 14.02
N PRO A 144 -3.83 -8.52 13.30
CA PRO A 144 -4.29 -8.77 11.92
C PRO A 144 -5.81 -8.90 11.79
N GLU A 145 -6.49 -9.27 12.86
CA GLU A 145 -7.96 -9.36 12.94
C GLU A 145 -8.67 -8.02 12.63
N LEU A 146 -7.98 -6.88 12.78
CA LEU A 146 -8.55 -5.57 12.45
C LEU A 146 -8.88 -5.43 10.96
N ILE A 147 -8.08 -6.02 10.08
CA ILE A 147 -8.27 -5.93 8.63
C ILE A 147 -8.83 -7.20 7.99
N ARG A 148 -8.78 -8.33 8.69
CA ARG A 148 -9.26 -9.62 8.16
C ARG A 148 -10.69 -9.56 7.62
N PRO A 149 -11.67 -8.89 8.24
CA PRO A 149 -13.01 -8.77 7.69
C PRO A 149 -13.06 -8.09 6.31
N TYR A 150 -12.15 -7.16 6.03
CA TYR A 150 -12.06 -6.45 4.76
C TYR A 150 -11.46 -7.32 3.64
N LEU A 151 -10.82 -8.43 3.98
CA LEU A 151 -10.14 -9.33 3.05
C LEU A 151 -10.93 -10.59 2.72
N ARG A 152 -12.12 -10.77 3.30
CA ARG A 152 -12.93 -12.00 3.15
C ARG A 152 -13.25 -12.37 1.70
N SER A 153 -13.35 -11.38 0.81
CA SER A 153 -13.62 -11.62 -0.60
C SER A 153 -12.42 -12.17 -1.39
N PHE A 154 -11.24 -12.23 -0.78
CA PHE A 154 -9.99 -12.68 -1.40
C PHE A 154 -9.46 -13.99 -0.78
N CYS A 155 -10.10 -14.49 0.25
CA CYS A 155 -9.66 -15.69 0.98
C CYS A 155 -10.57 -16.88 0.74
#